data_8ec27ea288c389616cd61423d2dfd335
#
_entry.id   8ec27ea288c389616cd61423d2dfd335
#
_cell.length_a   1.000
_cell.length_b   1.000
_cell.length_c   1.000
_cell.angle_alpha   90.00
_cell.angle_beta   90.00
_cell.angle_gamma   90.00
#
_symmetry.space_group_name_H-M   'P 1'
#
loop_
_entity.id
_entity.type
_entity.pdbx_description
1 polymer ?
#
loop_
_entity_poly.entity_id
_entity_poly.type
_entity_poly.pdbx_seq_one_letter_code
_entity_poly.pdbx_strand_id
1 'polypeptide(L)'
;ALSWAETMAAQEGIVVGEQLTLLRRNLLHTLVRNEDLLLELGEHQAELVDALGIFEYFNDTDAVIFLQRALRLVKPGGAVIVSNMLTSSPQIDFVLRGIGWEDIHPRSLQQLQDIHLAAGVPVENVTVVVPKDGVYAVMEIRVGDEKPHGQFPLPVGEG
;
A
#
# COMPACT_ATOMS: atom_id res chain seq x y z
N ALA A 1 -14.71 14.90 3.71
CA ALA A 1 -14.16 13.94 2.73
C ALA A 1 -15.16 12.81 2.43
N LEU A 2 -15.68 12.07 3.45
CA LEU A 2 -16.61 10.95 3.18
C LEU A 2 -17.95 11.42 2.58
N SER A 3 -18.51 12.53 3.05
CA SER A 3 -19.75 13.10 2.47
C SER A 3 -19.62 13.45 0.99
N TRP A 4 -18.45 13.86 0.55
CA TRP A 4 -18.19 14.09 -0.88
C TRP A 4 -18.15 12.77 -1.65
N ALA A 5 -17.50 11.74 -1.10
CA ALA A 5 -17.47 10.41 -1.72
C ALA A 5 -18.87 9.79 -1.83
N GLU A 6 -19.73 9.96 -0.82
CA GLU A 6 -21.14 9.56 -0.86
C GLU A 6 -21.90 10.28 -1.98
N THR A 7 -21.66 11.60 -2.13
CA THR A 7 -22.30 12.41 -3.20
C THR A 7 -21.86 11.92 -4.58
N MET A 8 -20.56 11.68 -4.77
CA MET A 8 -20.03 11.17 -6.05
C MET A 8 -20.56 9.76 -6.36
N ALA A 9 -20.59 8.88 -5.38
CA ALA A 9 -21.16 7.54 -5.54
C ALA A 9 -22.62 7.60 -6.00
N ALA A 10 -23.42 8.46 -5.37
CA ALA A 10 -24.82 8.63 -5.75
C ALA A 10 -25.00 9.19 -7.19
N GLN A 11 -24.11 10.10 -7.63
CA GLN A 11 -24.12 10.61 -9.01
C GLN A 11 -23.82 9.55 -10.05
N GLU A 12 -22.94 8.57 -9.71
CA GLU A 12 -22.58 7.43 -10.55
C GLU A 12 -23.55 6.25 -10.40
N GLY A 13 -24.62 6.39 -9.61
CA GLY A 13 -25.59 5.33 -9.37
C GLY A 13 -25.08 4.19 -8.48
N ILE A 14 -24.01 4.42 -7.72
CA ILE A 14 -23.42 3.45 -6.79
C ILE A 14 -24.14 3.53 -5.45
N VAL A 15 -24.63 2.38 -4.96
CA VAL A 15 -25.35 2.30 -3.68
C VAL A 15 -24.36 2.13 -2.54
N VAL A 16 -24.25 3.15 -1.69
CA VAL A 16 -23.42 3.08 -0.48
C VAL A 16 -24.05 2.11 0.52
N GLY A 17 -23.23 1.22 1.08
CA GLY A 17 -23.65 0.13 1.97
C GLY A 17 -23.88 -1.21 1.26
N GLU A 18 -24.07 -1.20 -0.06
CA GLU A 18 -24.22 -2.43 -0.87
C GLU A 18 -23.03 -2.61 -1.82
N GLN A 19 -22.75 -1.62 -2.67
CA GLN A 19 -21.70 -1.65 -3.69
C GLN A 19 -20.44 -0.90 -3.23
N LEU A 20 -20.57 0.04 -2.31
CA LEU A 20 -19.47 0.84 -1.78
C LEU A 20 -19.59 0.93 -0.26
N THR A 21 -18.55 0.50 0.45
CA THR A 21 -18.42 0.71 1.89
C THR A 21 -17.38 1.80 2.15
N LEU A 22 -17.76 2.84 2.88
CA LEU A 22 -16.89 3.96 3.24
C LEU A 22 -16.47 3.83 4.71
N LEU A 23 -15.17 3.61 4.94
CA LEU A 23 -14.60 3.49 6.28
C LEU A 23 -13.69 4.69 6.58
N ARG A 24 -13.98 5.39 7.68
CA ARG A 24 -13.08 6.44 8.19
C ARG A 24 -12.12 5.83 9.19
N ARG A 25 -10.91 5.49 8.73
CA ARG A 25 -9.85 4.88 9.55
C ARG A 25 -8.54 5.62 9.38
N ASN A 26 -7.69 5.55 10.39
CA ASN A 26 -6.29 5.94 10.30
C ASN A 26 -5.49 4.68 9.94
N LEU A 27 -5.00 4.57 8.71
CA LEU A 27 -4.32 3.38 8.20
C LEU A 27 -3.05 3.04 9.00
N LEU A 28 -2.28 4.05 9.42
CA LEU A 28 -1.11 3.80 10.24
C LEU A 28 -1.50 3.09 11.54
N HIS A 29 -2.59 3.51 12.18
CA HIS A 29 -3.03 2.91 13.43
C HIS A 29 -3.72 1.56 13.21
N THR A 30 -4.68 1.47 12.28
CA THR A 30 -5.57 0.30 12.16
C THR A 30 -5.05 -0.80 11.24
N LEU A 31 -4.02 -0.54 10.44
CA LEU A 31 -3.38 -1.54 9.59
C LEU A 31 -1.89 -1.72 9.91
N VAL A 32 -1.13 -0.67 10.27
CA VAL A 32 0.31 -0.78 10.50
C VAL A 32 0.65 -1.02 11.98
N ARG A 33 -0.02 -0.34 12.94
CA ARG A 33 0.26 -0.52 14.38
C ARG A 33 -0.51 -1.69 15.00
N ASN A 34 -1.71 -1.95 14.53
CA ASN A 34 -2.53 -3.09 14.94
C ASN A 34 -3.23 -3.73 13.72
N GLU A 35 -4.06 -4.73 13.94
CA GLU A 35 -4.74 -5.48 12.87
C GLU A 35 -6.25 -5.21 12.83
N ASP A 36 -6.73 -4.12 13.40
CA ASP A 36 -8.17 -3.82 13.46
C ASP A 36 -8.83 -3.86 12.08
N LEU A 37 -8.16 -3.31 11.06
CA LEU A 37 -8.70 -3.30 9.69
C LEU A 37 -8.76 -4.71 9.10
N LEU A 38 -7.79 -5.58 9.38
CA LEU A 38 -7.82 -6.99 8.97
C LEU A 38 -8.97 -7.74 9.65
N LEU A 39 -9.18 -7.49 10.95
CA LEU A 39 -10.28 -8.09 11.69
C LEU A 39 -11.65 -7.62 11.19
N GLU A 40 -11.76 -6.35 10.79
CA GLU A 40 -13.00 -5.77 10.27
C GLU A 40 -13.33 -6.26 8.86
N LEU A 41 -12.35 -6.29 7.95
CA LEU A 41 -12.54 -6.67 6.55
C LEU A 41 -12.43 -8.18 6.30
N GLY A 42 -11.72 -8.90 7.16
CA GLY A 42 -11.38 -10.30 6.97
C GLY A 42 -10.18 -10.53 6.05
N GLU A 43 -9.48 -11.63 6.25
CA GLU A 43 -8.36 -12.04 5.40
C GLU A 43 -8.85 -12.62 4.07
N HIS A 44 -8.07 -12.41 3.00
CA HIS A 44 -8.31 -12.99 1.67
C HIS A 44 -9.69 -12.67 1.06
N GLN A 45 -10.20 -11.46 1.29
CA GLN A 45 -11.49 -11.01 0.76
C GLN A 45 -11.33 -10.14 -0.49
N ALA A 46 -10.28 -9.32 -0.58
CA ALA A 46 -10.09 -8.37 -1.66
C ALA A 46 -9.49 -9.03 -2.91
N GLU A 47 -9.96 -8.64 -4.08
CA GLU A 47 -9.29 -8.97 -5.36
C GLU A 47 -8.12 -8.03 -5.61
N LEU A 48 -8.26 -6.80 -5.17
CA LEU A 48 -7.28 -5.74 -5.31
C LEU A 48 -7.24 -4.86 -4.07
N VAL A 49 -6.04 -4.58 -3.59
CA VAL A 49 -5.77 -3.49 -2.64
C VAL A 49 -5.01 -2.42 -3.38
N ASP A 50 -5.62 -1.25 -3.52
CA ASP A 50 -5.00 -0.06 -4.11
C ASP A 50 -4.59 0.92 -3.00
N ALA A 51 -3.29 1.23 -2.94
CA ALA A 51 -2.70 2.15 -1.97
C ALA A 51 -1.74 3.14 -2.68
N LEU A 52 -2.17 3.68 -3.81
CA LEU A 52 -1.46 4.73 -4.52
C LEU A 52 -1.44 6.03 -3.72
N GLY A 53 -0.27 6.69 -3.68
CA GLY A 53 -0.10 7.99 -3.02
C GLY A 53 -0.16 7.97 -1.49
N ILE A 54 0.05 6.81 -0.87
CA ILE A 54 0.10 6.69 0.60
C ILE A 54 1.35 5.96 1.09
N PHE A 55 1.95 5.11 0.27
CA PHE A 55 3.05 4.25 0.67
C PHE A 55 4.31 5.04 1.05
N GLU A 56 4.54 6.18 0.42
CA GLU A 56 5.62 7.10 0.70
C GLU A 56 5.57 7.77 2.08
N TYR A 57 4.43 7.74 2.78
CA TYR A 57 4.32 8.28 4.14
C TYR A 57 4.78 7.30 5.22
N PHE A 58 5.04 6.05 4.88
CA PHE A 58 5.55 5.05 5.81
C PHE A 58 7.08 5.03 5.78
N ASN A 59 7.73 5.00 6.96
CA ASN A 59 9.14 4.63 7.02
C ASN A 59 9.32 3.17 6.57
N ASP A 60 10.55 2.70 6.37
CA ASP A 60 10.80 1.38 5.78
C ASP A 60 10.21 0.23 6.60
N THR A 61 10.29 0.30 7.94
CA THR A 61 9.69 -0.71 8.83
C THR A 61 8.16 -0.74 8.70
N ASP A 62 7.53 0.42 8.73
CA ASP A 62 6.07 0.53 8.58
C ASP A 62 5.61 0.12 7.17
N ALA A 63 6.42 0.40 6.14
CA ALA A 63 6.16 -0.01 4.76
C ALA A 63 6.18 -1.55 4.61
N VAL A 64 7.14 -2.24 5.25
CA VAL A 64 7.18 -3.71 5.29
C VAL A 64 5.93 -4.27 5.97
N ILE A 65 5.57 -3.75 7.15
CA ILE A 65 4.39 -4.20 7.89
C ILE A 65 3.11 -3.94 7.08
N PHE A 66 3.02 -2.75 6.44
CA PHE A 66 1.89 -2.42 5.57
C PHE A 66 1.73 -3.44 4.46
N LEU A 67 2.80 -3.77 3.72
CA LEU A 67 2.75 -4.76 2.64
C LEU A 67 2.34 -6.13 3.16
N GLN A 68 2.93 -6.61 4.26
CA GLN A 68 2.57 -7.91 4.86
C GLN A 68 1.07 -7.99 5.17
N ARG A 69 0.49 -6.93 5.72
CA ARG A 69 -0.91 -6.90 6.09
C ARG A 69 -1.85 -6.64 4.91
N ALA A 70 -1.45 -5.81 3.95
CA ALA A 70 -2.18 -5.60 2.71
C ALA A 70 -2.29 -6.90 1.91
N LEU A 71 -1.22 -7.70 1.85
CA LEU A 71 -1.22 -9.02 1.20
C LEU A 71 -2.18 -10.01 1.87
N ARG A 72 -2.35 -9.94 3.20
CA ARG A 72 -3.33 -10.78 3.92
C ARG A 72 -4.79 -10.40 3.60
N LEU A 73 -5.06 -9.16 3.20
CA LEU A 73 -6.40 -8.76 2.74
C LEU A 73 -6.74 -9.36 1.37
N VAL A 74 -5.72 -9.62 0.54
CA VAL A 74 -5.90 -10.04 -0.85
C VAL A 74 -6.08 -11.56 -0.93
N LYS A 75 -7.05 -12.00 -1.73
CA LYS A 75 -7.26 -13.42 -2.04
C LYS A 75 -6.17 -13.97 -2.98
N PRO A 76 -5.95 -15.30 -3.02
CA PRO A 76 -5.08 -15.92 -4.01
C PRO A 76 -5.44 -15.46 -5.44
N GLY A 77 -4.44 -15.16 -6.27
CA GLY A 77 -4.61 -14.62 -7.62
C GLY A 77 -4.89 -13.12 -7.70
N GLY A 78 -5.12 -12.45 -6.57
CA GLY A 78 -5.32 -11.00 -6.51
C GLY A 78 -4.02 -10.21 -6.44
N ALA A 79 -4.11 -8.89 -6.25
CA ALA A 79 -2.95 -8.01 -6.27
C ALA A 79 -3.01 -6.88 -5.23
N VAL A 80 -1.83 -6.42 -4.82
CA VAL A 80 -1.64 -5.14 -4.11
C VAL A 80 -0.94 -4.18 -5.07
N ILE A 81 -1.46 -2.97 -5.22
CA ILE A 81 -0.83 -1.90 -5.99
C ILE A 81 -0.43 -0.78 -5.03
N VAL A 82 0.85 -0.41 -5.06
CA VAL A 82 1.40 0.72 -4.30
C VAL A 82 2.22 1.61 -5.22
N SER A 83 2.37 2.87 -4.86
CA SER A 83 3.30 3.78 -5.52
C SER A 83 4.24 4.44 -4.51
N ASN A 84 5.43 4.80 -4.97
CA ASN A 84 6.38 5.58 -4.18
C ASN A 84 7.11 6.59 -5.06
N MET A 85 7.30 7.79 -4.55
CA MET A 85 8.12 8.79 -5.22
C MET A 85 9.58 8.33 -5.24
N LEU A 86 10.23 8.48 -6.40
CA LEU A 86 11.62 8.06 -6.58
C LEU A 86 12.60 9.13 -6.10
N THR A 87 13.69 8.70 -5.45
CA THR A 87 14.82 9.60 -5.12
C THR A 87 15.50 10.18 -6.35
N SER A 88 15.39 9.52 -7.50
CA SER A 88 15.90 9.98 -8.79
C SER A 88 14.96 10.96 -9.51
N SER A 89 13.79 11.27 -8.92
CA SER A 89 12.85 12.22 -9.50
C SER A 89 13.52 13.58 -9.69
N PRO A 90 13.45 14.18 -10.90
CA PRO A 90 14.02 15.49 -11.15
C PRO A 90 13.34 16.62 -10.34
N GLN A 91 12.19 16.35 -9.78
CA GLN A 91 11.40 17.30 -9.00
C GLN A 91 11.55 17.11 -7.49
N ILE A 92 12.31 16.11 -7.03
CA ILE A 92 12.36 15.71 -5.61
C ILE A 92 12.74 16.89 -4.70
N ASP A 93 13.72 17.68 -5.10
CA ASP A 93 14.18 18.83 -4.33
C ASP A 93 13.11 19.92 -4.19
N PHE A 94 12.36 20.17 -5.27
CA PHE A 94 11.23 21.10 -5.25
C PHE A 94 10.08 20.57 -4.39
N VAL A 95 9.78 19.27 -4.43
CA VAL A 95 8.73 18.65 -3.63
C VAL A 95 9.07 18.76 -2.14
N LEU A 96 10.27 18.37 -1.74
CA LEU A 96 10.67 18.37 -0.34
C LEU A 96 10.85 19.78 0.21
N ARG A 97 11.57 20.67 -0.50
CA ARG A 97 11.94 22.00 0.00
C ARG A 97 11.05 23.13 -0.51
N GLY A 98 10.57 23.03 -1.75
CA GLY A 98 9.75 24.08 -2.36
C GLY A 98 8.28 23.99 -1.93
N ILE A 99 7.71 22.79 -1.87
CA ILE A 99 6.35 22.54 -1.39
C ILE A 99 6.32 22.34 0.13
N GLY A 100 7.46 21.92 0.75
CA GLY A 100 7.52 21.59 2.17
C GLY A 100 6.88 20.25 2.51
N TRP A 101 6.96 19.27 1.60
CA TRP A 101 6.38 17.94 1.78
C TRP A 101 7.41 17.02 2.46
N GLU A 102 7.75 17.35 3.70
CA GLU A 102 8.88 16.76 4.44
C GLU A 102 8.57 15.35 5.00
N ASP A 103 7.29 15.02 5.17
CA ASP A 103 6.85 13.76 5.81
C ASP A 103 6.86 12.55 4.86
N ILE A 104 7.31 12.70 3.62
CA ILE A 104 7.40 11.59 2.67
C ILE A 104 8.79 10.95 2.69
N HIS A 105 8.83 9.65 2.36
CA HIS A 105 10.04 8.84 2.22
C HIS A 105 10.26 8.45 0.75
N PRO A 106 10.89 9.32 -0.07
CA PRO A 106 11.26 8.94 -1.43
C PRO A 106 12.27 7.80 -1.42
N ARG A 107 12.13 6.84 -2.33
CA ARG A 107 12.95 5.63 -2.36
C ARG A 107 13.58 5.40 -3.73
N SER A 108 14.73 4.76 -3.75
CA SER A 108 15.28 4.17 -4.96
C SER A 108 14.55 2.87 -5.31
N LEU A 109 14.68 2.40 -6.55
CA LEU A 109 14.14 1.08 -6.94
C LEU A 109 14.75 -0.06 -6.11
N GLN A 110 16.02 0.06 -5.70
CA GLN A 110 16.67 -0.92 -4.82
C GLN A 110 16.02 -0.96 -3.44
N GLN A 111 15.76 0.20 -2.83
CA GLN A 111 15.10 0.26 -1.52
C GLN A 111 13.67 -0.31 -1.59
N LEU A 112 12.94 -0.06 -2.68
CA LEU A 112 11.62 -0.65 -2.90
C LEU A 112 11.71 -2.18 -3.02
N GLN A 113 12.74 -2.69 -3.71
CA GLN A 113 13.03 -4.13 -3.79
C GLN A 113 13.34 -4.72 -2.42
N ASP A 114 14.18 -4.06 -1.63
CA ASP A 114 14.54 -4.51 -0.28
C ASP A 114 13.30 -4.59 0.63
N ILE A 115 12.39 -3.63 0.52
CA ILE A 115 11.14 -3.59 1.29
C ILE A 115 10.21 -4.76 0.92
N HIS A 116 9.96 -5.01 -0.37
CA HIS A 116 9.07 -6.11 -0.74
C HIS A 116 9.67 -7.49 -0.41
N LEU A 117 11.00 -7.66 -0.52
CA LEU A 117 11.69 -8.87 -0.08
C LEU A 117 11.57 -9.05 1.43
N ALA A 118 11.77 -7.99 2.22
CA ALA A 118 11.58 -8.02 3.68
C ALA A 118 10.12 -8.31 4.07
N ALA A 119 9.16 -7.92 3.23
CA ALA A 119 7.75 -8.29 3.40
C ALA A 119 7.45 -9.75 3.01
N GLY A 120 8.44 -10.51 2.55
CA GLY A 120 8.29 -11.91 2.13
C GLY A 120 7.78 -12.09 0.71
N VAL A 121 7.85 -11.05 -0.13
CA VAL A 121 7.41 -11.07 -1.54
C VAL A 121 8.60 -11.36 -2.45
N PRO A 122 8.60 -12.49 -3.19
CA PRO A 122 9.63 -12.80 -4.17
C PRO A 122 9.60 -11.81 -5.36
N VAL A 123 10.76 -11.59 -5.99
CA VAL A 123 10.91 -10.61 -7.09
C VAL A 123 9.99 -10.94 -8.28
N GLU A 124 9.81 -12.22 -8.56
CA GLU A 124 8.96 -12.71 -9.66
C GLU A 124 7.47 -12.35 -9.50
N ASN A 125 7.05 -12.04 -8.28
CA ASN A 125 5.67 -11.63 -7.99
C ASN A 125 5.46 -10.11 -8.08
N VAL A 126 6.52 -9.35 -8.41
CA VAL A 126 6.48 -7.88 -8.45
C VAL A 126 6.73 -7.36 -9.86
N THR A 127 5.79 -6.59 -10.36
CA THR A 127 5.95 -5.79 -11.59
C THR A 127 6.12 -4.33 -11.21
N VAL A 128 7.21 -3.71 -11.66
CA VAL A 128 7.48 -2.29 -11.42
C VAL A 128 7.35 -1.51 -12.71
N VAL A 129 6.54 -0.47 -12.70
CA VAL A 129 6.38 0.48 -13.81
C VAL A 129 6.85 1.85 -13.34
N VAL A 130 7.80 2.43 -14.07
CA VAL A 130 8.23 3.81 -13.90
C VAL A 130 7.72 4.61 -15.10
N PRO A 131 6.77 5.54 -14.92
CA PRO A 131 6.31 6.43 -15.98
C PRO A 131 7.45 7.25 -16.57
N LYS A 132 7.25 7.81 -17.77
CA LYS A 132 8.30 8.56 -18.50
C LYS A 132 8.82 9.79 -17.77
N ASP A 133 8.00 10.37 -16.89
CA ASP A 133 8.39 11.53 -16.08
C ASP A 133 9.38 11.17 -14.95
N GLY A 134 9.51 9.87 -14.63
CA GLY A 134 10.46 9.37 -13.62
C GLY A 134 10.15 9.82 -12.19
N VAL A 135 8.95 10.31 -11.92
CA VAL A 135 8.58 10.84 -10.60
C VAL A 135 8.24 9.73 -9.62
N TYR A 136 7.45 8.76 -10.09
CA TYR A 136 6.99 7.64 -9.27
C TYR A 136 7.42 6.29 -9.83
N ALA A 137 7.56 5.32 -8.97
CA ALA A 137 7.46 3.90 -9.30
C ALA A 137 6.10 3.38 -8.83
N VAL A 138 5.42 2.64 -9.68
CA VAL A 138 4.21 1.89 -9.34
C VAL A 138 4.57 0.42 -9.29
N MET A 139 4.26 -0.24 -8.19
CA MET A 139 4.50 -1.67 -8.00
C MET A 139 3.17 -2.40 -7.94
N GLU A 140 3.00 -3.39 -8.80
CA GLU A 140 1.95 -4.40 -8.72
C GLU A 140 2.56 -5.65 -8.10
N ILE A 141 2.02 -6.09 -6.97
CA ILE A 141 2.45 -7.27 -6.23
C ILE A 141 1.35 -8.32 -6.32
N ARG A 142 1.61 -9.43 -7.00
CA ARG A 142 0.65 -10.52 -7.15
C ARG A 142 0.75 -11.53 -6.03
N VAL A 143 -0.40 -11.88 -5.48
CA VAL A 143 -0.51 -13.00 -4.53
C VAL A 143 -0.62 -14.29 -5.33
N GLY A 144 0.26 -15.26 -5.08
CA GLY A 144 0.23 -16.57 -5.75
C GLY A 144 -1.11 -17.29 -5.55
N ASP A 145 -1.42 -18.23 -6.44
CA ASP A 145 -2.66 -19.03 -6.39
C ASP A 145 -2.69 -20.00 -5.21
N GLU A 146 -1.54 -20.33 -4.63
CA GLU A 146 -1.45 -21.13 -3.40
C GLU A 146 -1.58 -20.23 -2.16
N LYS A 147 -2.40 -20.65 -1.20
CA LYS A 147 -2.46 -19.98 0.11
C LYS A 147 -1.05 -19.92 0.68
N PRO A 148 -0.56 -18.76 1.14
CA PRO A 148 0.73 -18.67 1.76
C PRO A 148 0.80 -19.60 2.96
N HIS A 149 1.55 -20.68 2.85
CA HIS A 149 1.87 -21.56 3.95
C HIS A 149 2.93 -20.88 4.81
N GLY A 150 2.52 -20.25 5.90
CA GLY A 150 3.45 -19.77 6.90
C GLY A 150 3.03 -18.44 7.50
N GLN A 151 3.01 -18.39 8.80
CA GLN A 151 3.02 -17.14 9.55
C GLN A 151 4.28 -16.37 9.17
N PHE A 152 4.13 -15.20 8.57
CA PHE A 152 5.24 -14.27 8.41
C PHE A 152 5.78 -13.95 9.81
N PRO A 153 7.08 -14.17 10.08
CA PRO A 153 7.64 -13.80 11.36
C PRO A 153 7.50 -12.29 11.54
N LEU A 154 6.76 -11.89 12.56
CA LEU A 154 6.74 -10.49 12.97
C LEU A 154 8.15 -10.11 13.41
N PRO A 155 8.67 -8.93 13.04
CA PRO A 155 9.91 -8.47 13.61
C PRO A 155 9.74 -8.40 15.13
N VAL A 156 10.59 -9.17 15.84
CA VAL A 156 10.62 -9.15 17.31
C VAL A 156 11.11 -7.77 17.69
N GLY A 157 10.21 -6.98 18.28
CA GLY A 157 10.57 -5.69 18.85
C GLY A 157 11.58 -5.92 19.98
N GLU A 158 12.81 -5.44 19.80
CA GLU A 158 13.73 -5.28 20.90
C GLU A 158 13.14 -4.21 21.83
N GLY A 159 12.89 -4.63 23.08
CA GLY A 159 12.33 -3.80 24.15
C GLY A 159 13.30 -2.76 24.68
#